data_5dbf70c90afca4b1785a2a85f5dfecf5
#
_entry.id   5dbf70c90afca4b1785a2a85f5dfecf5
#
_cell.length_a   1.000
_cell.length_b   1.000
_cell.length_c   1.000
_cell.angle_alpha   90.00
_cell.angle_beta   90.00
_cell.angle_gamma   90.00
#
_symmetry.space_group_name_H-M   'P 1'
#
loop_
_entity.id
_entity.type
_entity.pdbx_description
1 polymer ?
#
loop_
_entity_poly.entity_id
_entity_poly.type
_entity_poly.pdbx_seq_one_letter_code
_entity_poly.pdbx_strand_id
1 'polypeptide(L)'
;MLDELDAEATRVNAALRARESEAMAMRSALEPGEAALAECKAELALLAGAGRAMQREAKAMAEIAETDALIREQKALVETLQGVRVVSVDDGGVRLTLSVRTALPPTEKAIDGEGDFDDAGREKEHLMRVEFHPGSVAVKDASLEPADVPIEDVVAVARSAADAQSALSDLLCEMRTRVAATAARMEALSKAAANGTAVEWNAMEAIVRAPLSPVGTLAMEVPFEWPMNGARVRVVGLAGFAPAIVAAAAGSVDPAGYGTVEEAVTATRDALAAATAA
;
A
#
# COMPACT_ATOMS: atom_id res chain seq x y z
N MET A 1 -76.44 -61.42 -60.32
CA MET A 1 -76.47 -60.80 -58.96
C MET A 1 -75.25 -61.19 -58.08
N LEU A 2 -74.85 -62.46 -57.95
CA LEU A 2 -73.62 -62.87 -57.27
C LEU A 2 -72.36 -62.44 -58.02
N ASP A 3 -72.30 -62.58 -59.34
CA ASP A 3 -71.14 -62.17 -60.12
C ASP A 3 -70.94 -60.62 -60.19
N GLU A 4 -71.99 -59.87 -60.05
CA GLU A 4 -71.90 -58.39 -59.95
C GLU A 4 -71.35 -57.97 -58.58
N LEU A 5 -71.71 -58.59 -57.56
CA LEU A 5 -71.18 -58.36 -56.19
C LEU A 5 -69.68 -58.70 -56.09
N ASP A 6 -69.26 -59.81 -56.74
CA ASP A 6 -67.84 -60.18 -56.75
C ASP A 6 -66.99 -59.23 -57.60
N ALA A 7 -67.54 -58.75 -58.72
CA ALA A 7 -66.88 -57.71 -59.52
C ALA A 7 -66.77 -56.42 -58.81
N GLU A 8 -67.77 -56.01 -58.00
CA GLU A 8 -67.72 -54.76 -57.20
C GLU A 8 -66.78 -54.94 -55.96
N ALA A 9 -66.78 -56.07 -55.27
CA ALA A 9 -65.84 -56.40 -54.25
C ALA A 9 -64.36 -56.34 -54.76
N THR A 10 -64.12 -56.83 -55.96
CA THR A 10 -62.82 -56.84 -56.62
C THR A 10 -62.39 -55.40 -56.94
N ARG A 11 -63.29 -54.52 -57.41
CA ARG A 11 -63.02 -53.07 -57.69
C ARG A 11 -62.72 -52.33 -56.42
N VAL A 12 -63.51 -52.56 -55.33
CA VAL A 12 -63.27 -51.86 -54.04
C VAL A 12 -61.94 -52.30 -53.44
N ASN A 13 -61.60 -53.62 -53.51
CA ASN A 13 -60.32 -54.12 -53.04
C ASN A 13 -59.12 -53.53 -53.86
N ALA A 14 -59.27 -53.38 -55.16
CA ALA A 14 -58.24 -52.71 -55.99
C ALA A 14 -58.10 -51.25 -55.65
N ALA A 15 -59.20 -50.53 -55.44
CA ALA A 15 -59.19 -49.15 -55.02
C ALA A 15 -58.56 -48.90 -53.61
N LEU A 16 -58.87 -49.82 -52.69
CA LEU A 16 -58.26 -49.84 -51.35
C LEU A 16 -56.74 -50.05 -51.41
N ARG A 17 -56.27 -50.98 -52.19
CA ARG A 17 -54.82 -51.25 -52.36
C ARG A 17 -54.12 -50.07 -52.99
N ALA A 18 -54.75 -49.42 -53.98
CA ALA A 18 -54.23 -48.23 -54.60
C ALA A 18 -54.09 -47.08 -53.59
N ARG A 19 -55.12 -46.86 -52.74
CA ARG A 19 -55.10 -45.83 -51.67
C ARG A 19 -54.07 -46.15 -50.60
N GLU A 20 -53.90 -47.39 -50.22
CA GLU A 20 -52.87 -47.82 -49.30
C GLU A 20 -51.46 -47.59 -49.86
N SER A 21 -51.25 -47.87 -51.14
CA SER A 21 -50.00 -47.58 -51.83
C SER A 21 -49.69 -46.08 -51.89
N GLU A 22 -50.70 -45.24 -52.21
CA GLU A 22 -50.56 -43.75 -52.20
C GLU A 22 -50.25 -43.29 -50.78
N ALA A 23 -50.93 -43.81 -49.78
CA ALA A 23 -50.66 -43.43 -48.35
C ALA A 23 -49.27 -43.84 -47.91
N MET A 24 -48.75 -44.98 -48.32
CA MET A 24 -47.36 -45.40 -48.04
C MET A 24 -46.36 -44.51 -48.78
N ALA A 25 -46.62 -44.17 -50.04
CA ALA A 25 -45.76 -43.25 -50.81
C ALA A 25 -45.72 -41.87 -50.16
N MET A 26 -46.88 -41.32 -49.72
CA MET A 26 -46.91 -40.04 -49.00
C MET A 26 -46.16 -40.09 -47.67
N ARG A 27 -46.30 -41.17 -46.88
CA ARG A 27 -45.53 -41.36 -45.63
C ARG A 27 -44.03 -41.41 -45.90
N SER A 28 -43.60 -42.19 -46.91
CA SER A 28 -42.20 -42.26 -47.29
C SER A 28 -41.64 -40.92 -47.81
N ALA A 29 -42.47 -40.08 -48.43
CA ALA A 29 -42.08 -38.74 -48.85
C ALA A 29 -42.01 -37.72 -47.69
N LEU A 30 -42.76 -37.95 -46.60
CA LEU A 30 -42.74 -37.09 -45.41
C LEU A 30 -41.57 -37.42 -44.45
N GLU A 31 -41.14 -38.68 -44.40
CA GLU A 31 -40.06 -39.14 -43.51
C GLU A 31 -38.76 -38.29 -43.58
N PRO A 32 -38.23 -37.96 -44.79
CA PRO A 32 -37.04 -37.13 -44.91
C PRO A 32 -37.28 -35.69 -44.42
N GLY A 33 -38.49 -35.15 -44.58
CA GLY A 33 -38.84 -33.83 -44.02
C GLY A 33 -38.93 -33.80 -42.51
N GLU A 34 -39.47 -34.87 -41.91
CA GLU A 34 -39.53 -35.03 -40.45
C GLU A 34 -38.11 -35.20 -39.85
N ALA A 35 -37.23 -35.95 -40.53
CA ALA A 35 -35.84 -36.11 -40.13
C ALA A 35 -35.07 -34.78 -40.18
N ALA A 36 -35.22 -34.03 -41.29
CA ALA A 36 -34.60 -32.71 -41.45
C ALA A 36 -35.10 -31.72 -40.36
N LEU A 37 -36.39 -31.77 -40.06
CA LEU A 37 -36.99 -30.91 -39.03
C LEU A 37 -36.51 -31.28 -37.63
N ALA A 38 -36.26 -32.55 -37.34
CA ALA A 38 -35.69 -33.03 -36.07
C ALA A 38 -34.22 -32.56 -35.96
N GLU A 39 -33.45 -32.65 -37.04
CA GLU A 39 -32.06 -32.19 -37.07
C GLU A 39 -31.97 -30.67 -36.85
N CYS A 40 -32.75 -29.85 -37.51
CA CYS A 40 -32.83 -28.40 -37.29
C CYS A 40 -33.23 -28.03 -35.86
N LYS A 41 -34.16 -28.78 -35.25
CA LYS A 41 -34.52 -28.59 -33.82
C LYS A 41 -33.37 -28.92 -32.88
N ALA A 42 -32.60 -29.96 -33.19
CA ALA A 42 -31.42 -30.34 -32.40
C ALA A 42 -30.32 -29.26 -32.50
N GLU A 43 -30.04 -28.74 -33.70
CA GLU A 43 -29.10 -27.64 -33.88
C GLU A 43 -29.54 -26.37 -33.15
N LEU A 44 -30.80 -25.98 -33.25
CA LEU A 44 -31.35 -24.84 -32.50
C LEU A 44 -31.22 -25.01 -30.99
N ALA A 45 -31.41 -26.21 -30.49
CA ALA A 45 -31.23 -26.51 -29.04
C ALA A 45 -29.76 -26.37 -28.60
N LEU A 46 -28.81 -26.80 -29.43
CA LEU A 46 -27.38 -26.62 -29.21
C LEU A 46 -26.97 -25.16 -29.23
N LEU A 47 -27.41 -24.41 -30.22
CA LEU A 47 -27.12 -22.96 -30.34
C LEU A 47 -27.73 -22.16 -29.18
N ALA A 48 -28.95 -22.49 -28.76
CA ALA A 48 -29.57 -21.88 -27.58
C ALA A 48 -28.83 -22.24 -26.30
N GLY A 49 -28.26 -23.45 -26.20
CA GLY A 49 -27.41 -23.90 -25.10
C GLY A 49 -26.11 -23.10 -25.05
N ALA A 50 -25.43 -22.99 -26.18
CA ALA A 50 -24.21 -22.21 -26.32
C ALA A 50 -24.43 -20.72 -26.00
N GLY A 51 -25.51 -20.12 -26.50
CA GLY A 51 -25.86 -18.73 -26.22
C GLY A 51 -26.09 -18.48 -24.72
N ARG A 52 -26.73 -19.41 -24.01
CA ARG A 52 -26.91 -19.30 -22.53
C ARG A 52 -25.58 -19.47 -21.79
N ALA A 53 -24.68 -20.31 -22.27
CA ALA A 53 -23.34 -20.47 -21.68
C ALA A 53 -22.54 -19.16 -21.85
N MET A 54 -22.50 -18.58 -23.05
CA MET A 54 -21.84 -17.30 -23.32
C MET A 54 -22.42 -16.14 -22.47
N GLN A 55 -23.74 -16.09 -22.29
CA GLN A 55 -24.36 -15.08 -21.42
C GLN A 55 -23.95 -15.24 -19.96
N ARG A 56 -23.85 -16.47 -19.46
CA ARG A 56 -23.35 -16.71 -18.07
C ARG A 56 -21.91 -16.30 -17.91
N GLU A 57 -21.07 -16.63 -18.88
CA GLU A 57 -19.66 -16.24 -18.91
C GLU A 57 -19.50 -14.72 -18.97
N ALA A 58 -20.22 -14.05 -19.85
CA ALA A 58 -20.21 -12.60 -19.95
C ALA A 58 -20.67 -11.92 -18.65
N LYS A 59 -21.70 -12.48 -17.97
CA LYS A 59 -22.16 -11.99 -16.68
C LYS A 59 -21.10 -12.17 -15.59
N ALA A 60 -20.47 -13.35 -15.53
CA ALA A 60 -19.39 -13.62 -14.57
C ALA A 60 -18.18 -12.68 -14.78
N MET A 61 -17.81 -12.44 -16.04
CA MET A 61 -16.75 -11.48 -16.39
C MET A 61 -17.09 -10.05 -15.98
N ALA A 62 -18.36 -9.63 -16.14
CA ALA A 62 -18.81 -8.33 -15.69
C ALA A 62 -18.76 -8.19 -14.16
N GLU A 63 -19.18 -9.21 -13.41
CA GLU A 63 -19.13 -9.26 -11.95
C GLU A 63 -17.67 -9.21 -11.44
N ILE A 64 -16.74 -9.92 -12.10
CA ILE A 64 -15.30 -9.85 -11.81
C ILE A 64 -14.77 -8.45 -12.06
N ALA A 65 -15.09 -7.84 -13.19
CA ALA A 65 -14.64 -6.50 -13.55
C ALA A 65 -15.14 -5.42 -12.55
N GLU A 66 -16.39 -5.55 -12.09
CA GLU A 66 -16.97 -4.67 -11.06
C GLU A 66 -16.25 -4.85 -9.71
N THR A 67 -16.00 -6.10 -9.31
CA THR A 67 -15.26 -6.41 -8.09
C THR A 67 -13.82 -5.87 -8.14
N ASP A 68 -13.13 -6.03 -9.27
CA ASP A 68 -11.79 -5.50 -9.47
C ASP A 68 -11.76 -3.96 -9.45
N ALA A 69 -12.79 -3.31 -9.96
CA ALA A 69 -12.92 -1.85 -9.89
C ALA A 69 -13.08 -1.39 -8.44
N LEU A 70 -13.93 -2.05 -7.65
CA LEU A 70 -14.14 -1.76 -6.24
C LEU A 70 -12.87 -1.97 -5.41
N ILE A 71 -12.15 -3.07 -5.65
CA ILE A 71 -10.86 -3.34 -4.99
C ILE A 71 -9.84 -2.24 -5.30
N ARG A 72 -9.75 -1.79 -6.57
CA ARG A 72 -8.85 -0.70 -6.97
C ARG A 72 -9.21 0.61 -6.28
N GLU A 73 -10.49 0.93 -6.18
CA GLU A 73 -10.95 2.15 -5.50
C GLU A 73 -10.65 2.10 -4.00
N GLN A 74 -10.94 0.98 -3.34
CA GLN A 74 -10.61 0.79 -1.93
C GLN A 74 -9.10 0.85 -1.68
N LYS A 75 -8.30 0.23 -2.56
CA LYS A 75 -6.84 0.28 -2.49
C LYS A 75 -6.33 1.72 -2.61
N ALA A 76 -6.82 2.49 -3.58
CA ALA A 76 -6.45 3.89 -3.77
C ALA A 76 -6.83 4.75 -2.54
N LEU A 77 -7.99 4.49 -1.94
CA LEU A 77 -8.41 5.18 -0.71
C LEU A 77 -7.48 4.86 0.46
N VAL A 78 -7.15 3.59 0.66
CA VAL A 78 -6.21 3.14 1.71
C VAL A 78 -4.83 3.74 1.48
N GLU A 79 -4.32 3.73 0.25
CA GLU A 79 -3.04 4.35 -0.12
C GLU A 79 -3.02 5.85 0.19
N THR A 80 -4.12 6.56 -0.11
CA THR A 80 -4.25 8.00 0.18
C THR A 80 -4.28 8.28 1.68
N LEU A 81 -5.06 7.50 2.44
CA LEU A 81 -5.22 7.69 3.89
C LEU A 81 -3.98 7.25 4.67
N GLN A 82 -3.27 6.24 4.21
CA GLN A 82 -2.13 5.66 4.93
C GLN A 82 -0.77 6.19 4.44
N GLY A 83 -0.70 6.84 3.29
CA GLY A 83 0.56 7.28 2.68
C GLY A 83 1.49 6.12 2.31
N VAL A 84 0.94 4.89 2.18
CA VAL A 84 1.68 3.68 1.81
C VAL A 84 1.10 3.12 0.52
N ARG A 85 1.95 2.92 -0.48
CA ARG A 85 1.57 2.38 -1.78
C ARG A 85 2.31 1.10 -2.08
N VAL A 86 1.60 0.07 -2.53
CA VAL A 86 2.22 -1.15 -3.05
C VAL A 86 2.80 -0.86 -4.43
N VAL A 87 4.12 -1.02 -4.56
CA VAL A 87 4.86 -0.82 -5.82
C VAL A 87 4.92 -2.11 -6.62
N SER A 88 5.33 -3.20 -5.98
CA SER A 88 5.42 -4.52 -6.62
C SER A 88 5.27 -5.65 -5.62
N VAL A 89 4.83 -6.78 -6.14
CA VAL A 89 4.85 -8.08 -5.46
C VAL A 89 5.56 -9.05 -6.40
N ASP A 90 6.60 -9.71 -5.93
CA ASP A 90 7.36 -10.69 -6.72
C ASP A 90 6.56 -11.96 -7.00
N ASP A 91 6.98 -12.66 -8.05
CA ASP A 91 6.45 -13.97 -8.42
C ASP A 91 6.50 -14.94 -7.23
N GLY A 92 5.32 -15.38 -6.79
CA GLY A 92 5.15 -16.27 -5.64
C GLY A 92 4.85 -15.56 -4.30
N GLY A 93 4.76 -14.23 -4.25
CA GLY A 93 4.36 -13.48 -3.03
C GLY A 93 5.40 -13.49 -1.91
N VAL A 94 6.68 -13.75 -2.24
CA VAL A 94 7.76 -13.82 -1.25
C VAL A 94 8.35 -12.44 -0.93
N ARG A 95 8.22 -11.48 -1.86
CA ARG A 95 8.71 -10.11 -1.67
C ARG A 95 7.63 -9.10 -1.96
N LEU A 96 7.52 -8.12 -1.09
CA LEU A 96 6.61 -6.98 -1.22
C LEU A 96 7.45 -5.70 -1.21
N THR A 97 7.28 -4.86 -2.23
CA THR A 97 7.87 -3.52 -2.25
C THR A 97 6.79 -2.49 -2.06
N LEU A 98 6.97 -1.64 -1.07
CA LEU A 98 6.06 -0.57 -0.70
C LEU A 98 6.76 0.78 -0.83
N SER A 99 6.04 1.79 -1.31
CA SER A 99 6.44 3.18 -1.23
C SER A 99 5.75 3.80 -0.01
N VAL A 100 6.54 4.40 0.88
CA VAL A 100 6.06 5.16 2.03
C VAL A 100 6.33 6.63 1.77
N ARG A 101 5.28 7.42 1.64
CA ARG A 101 5.38 8.86 1.40
C ARG A 101 5.02 9.62 2.66
N THR A 102 5.82 10.59 3.00
CA THR A 102 5.52 11.55 4.06
C THR A 102 5.34 12.92 3.45
N ALA A 103 4.13 13.46 3.55
CA ALA A 103 3.90 14.87 3.29
C ALA A 103 4.50 15.66 4.46
N LEU A 104 5.49 16.49 4.18
CA LEU A 104 5.99 17.46 5.14
C LEU A 104 4.97 18.61 5.27
N PRO A 105 4.73 19.14 6.48
CA PRO A 105 3.84 20.27 6.65
C PRO A 105 4.32 21.46 5.80
N PRO A 106 3.40 22.27 5.24
CA PRO A 106 3.78 23.46 4.47
C PRO A 106 4.63 24.39 5.34
N THR A 107 5.75 24.87 4.81
CA THR A 107 6.53 25.89 5.52
C THR A 107 5.78 27.23 5.49
N GLU A 108 5.95 28.05 6.54
CA GLU A 108 5.34 29.38 6.64
C GLU A 108 5.55 30.27 5.40
N LYS A 109 6.65 30.08 4.65
CA LYS A 109 6.92 30.79 3.38
C LYS A 109 5.97 30.43 2.22
N ALA A 110 5.33 29.24 2.24
CA ALA A 110 4.36 28.85 1.23
C ALA A 110 2.99 29.53 1.44
N ILE A 111 2.75 30.13 2.62
CA ILE A 111 1.49 30.82 2.96
C ILE A 111 1.49 32.25 2.40
N ASP A 112 2.67 32.87 2.22
CA ASP A 112 2.79 34.28 1.75
C ASP A 112 2.76 34.43 0.22
N GLY A 113 2.55 33.38 -0.56
CA GLY A 113 2.21 33.45 -1.99
C GLY A 113 3.32 33.88 -2.95
N GLU A 114 4.56 34.11 -2.51
CA GLU A 114 5.69 34.51 -3.34
C GLU A 114 6.73 33.41 -3.63
N GLY A 115 6.39 32.19 -3.42
CA GLY A 115 7.26 31.02 -3.71
C GLY A 115 6.85 30.31 -4.99
N ASP A 116 7.78 30.20 -5.93
CA ASP A 116 7.67 29.38 -7.13
C ASP A 116 7.21 27.96 -6.74
N PHE A 117 6.12 27.48 -7.36
CA PHE A 117 5.41 26.23 -7.02
C PHE A 117 6.21 24.97 -7.39
N ASP A 118 7.45 24.85 -6.97
CA ASP A 118 8.21 23.60 -6.99
C ASP A 118 8.04 22.83 -5.67
N ASP A 119 6.78 22.62 -5.25
CA ASP A 119 6.41 21.83 -4.07
C ASP A 119 6.65 20.31 -4.26
N ALA A 120 7.04 19.90 -5.46
CA ALA A 120 7.41 18.52 -5.80
C ALA A 120 8.67 17.98 -5.07
N GLY A 121 9.44 18.86 -4.42
CA GLY A 121 10.66 18.48 -3.68
C GLY A 121 10.46 18.13 -2.21
N ARG A 122 9.25 18.22 -1.67
CA ARG A 122 8.99 18.05 -0.23
C ARG A 122 8.45 16.70 0.19
N GLU A 123 7.96 15.91 -0.74
CA GLU A 123 7.60 14.51 -0.45
C GLU A 123 8.87 13.66 -0.43
N LYS A 124 9.29 13.22 0.74
CA LYS A 124 10.29 12.15 0.83
C LYS A 124 9.60 10.82 0.65
N GLU A 125 10.05 10.09 -0.36
CA GLU A 125 9.60 8.75 -0.65
C GLU A 125 10.66 7.75 -0.18
N HIS A 126 10.25 6.79 0.63
CA HIS A 126 11.07 5.67 1.04
C HIS A 126 10.51 4.39 0.44
N LEU A 127 11.39 3.56 -0.11
CA LEU A 127 11.03 2.24 -0.61
C LEU A 127 11.31 1.22 0.48
N MET A 128 10.27 0.59 0.97
CA MET A 128 10.35 -0.52 1.91
C MET A 128 10.23 -1.84 1.16
N ARG A 129 11.20 -2.72 1.35
CA ARG A 129 11.15 -4.10 0.85
C ARG A 129 10.93 -5.04 2.01
N VAL A 130 9.89 -5.86 1.93
CA VAL A 130 9.58 -6.89 2.93
C VAL A 130 9.72 -8.25 2.29
N GLU A 131 10.52 -9.12 2.89
CA GLU A 131 10.63 -10.54 2.50
C GLU A 131 9.80 -11.39 3.46
N PHE A 132 9.06 -12.33 2.90
CA PHE A 132 8.25 -13.29 3.67
C PHE A 132 8.86 -14.69 3.63
N HIS A 133 8.48 -15.53 4.58
CA HIS A 133 8.74 -16.95 4.49
C HIS A 133 7.87 -17.59 3.40
N PRO A 134 8.40 -18.53 2.60
CA PRO A 134 7.64 -19.20 1.54
C PRO A 134 6.32 -19.80 2.05
N GLY A 135 5.20 -19.47 1.36
CA GLY A 135 3.87 -19.95 1.73
C GLY A 135 3.27 -19.35 2.99
N SER A 136 3.85 -18.26 3.53
CA SER A 136 3.40 -17.58 4.74
C SER A 136 3.48 -16.06 4.57
N VAL A 137 2.68 -15.31 5.35
CA VAL A 137 2.80 -13.86 5.49
C VAL A 137 3.74 -13.46 6.65
N ALA A 138 4.44 -14.43 7.25
CA ALA A 138 5.40 -14.17 8.31
C ALA A 138 6.63 -13.45 7.74
N VAL A 139 6.99 -12.32 8.36
CA VAL A 139 8.13 -11.49 7.96
C VAL A 139 9.42 -12.22 8.21
N LYS A 140 10.21 -12.43 7.16
CA LYS A 140 11.56 -12.98 7.20
C LYS A 140 12.59 -11.87 7.36
N ASP A 141 12.43 -10.79 6.58
CA ASP A 141 13.30 -9.63 6.58
C ASP A 141 12.59 -8.39 6.07
N ALA A 142 13.10 -7.20 6.42
CA ALA A 142 12.67 -5.96 5.81
C ALA A 142 13.84 -4.98 5.71
N SER A 143 13.84 -4.16 4.66
CA SER A 143 14.82 -3.11 4.44
C SER A 143 14.13 -1.83 3.95
N LEU A 144 14.76 -0.70 4.21
CA LEU A 144 14.29 0.62 3.80
C LEU A 144 15.35 1.31 2.93
N GLU A 145 14.91 2.00 1.90
CA GLU A 145 15.78 2.76 1.00
C GLU A 145 15.19 4.18 0.79
N PRO A 146 15.90 5.26 1.14
CA PRO A 146 17.25 5.28 1.73
C PRO A 146 17.28 4.71 3.16
N ALA A 147 18.44 4.18 3.56
CA ALA A 147 18.68 3.57 4.89
C ALA A 147 19.02 4.64 5.95
N ASP A 148 18.27 5.73 5.98
CA ASP A 148 18.43 6.86 6.90
C ASP A 148 17.56 6.74 8.16
N VAL A 149 16.72 5.71 8.21
CA VAL A 149 15.82 5.39 9.32
C VAL A 149 16.18 4.02 9.90
N PRO A 150 16.56 3.92 11.17
CA PRO A 150 16.85 2.62 11.80
C PRO A 150 15.56 1.81 11.96
N ILE A 151 15.59 0.53 11.55
CA ILE A 151 14.42 -0.35 11.52
C ILE A 151 14.70 -1.74 12.09
N GLU A 152 15.94 -2.04 12.42
CA GLU A 152 16.40 -3.38 12.77
C GLU A 152 15.65 -3.96 14.00
N ASP A 153 15.35 -3.13 14.98
CA ASP A 153 14.59 -3.49 16.16
C ASP A 153 13.14 -3.84 15.85
N VAL A 154 12.48 -3.06 14.96
CA VAL A 154 11.09 -3.31 14.55
C VAL A 154 11.00 -4.59 13.72
N VAL A 155 11.98 -4.79 12.82
CA VAL A 155 12.07 -6.01 12.03
C VAL A 155 12.29 -7.23 12.92
N ALA A 156 13.14 -7.12 13.96
CA ALA A 156 13.37 -8.19 14.93
C ALA A 156 12.08 -8.57 15.69
N VAL A 157 11.28 -7.57 16.09
CA VAL A 157 9.97 -7.79 16.73
C VAL A 157 9.01 -8.50 15.76
N ALA A 158 8.90 -8.01 14.51
CA ALA A 158 8.03 -8.60 13.52
C ALA A 158 8.39 -10.06 13.18
N ARG A 159 9.70 -10.41 13.15
CA ARG A 159 10.17 -11.79 12.95
C ARG A 159 9.80 -12.74 14.08
N SER A 160 9.76 -12.24 15.31
CA SER A 160 9.48 -13.05 16.51
C SER A 160 8.01 -13.13 16.87
N ALA A 161 7.14 -12.41 16.18
CA ALA A 161 5.72 -12.35 16.49
C ALA A 161 5.01 -13.67 16.20
N ALA A 162 4.11 -14.07 17.09
CA ALA A 162 3.32 -15.30 16.94
C ALA A 162 2.20 -15.16 15.90
N ASP A 163 1.65 -13.95 15.73
CA ASP A 163 0.65 -13.61 14.72
C ASP A 163 1.31 -12.81 13.58
N ALA A 164 1.50 -13.47 12.47
CA ALA A 164 2.18 -12.90 11.30
C ALA A 164 1.40 -11.74 10.65
N GLN A 165 0.07 -11.77 10.69
CA GLN A 165 -0.76 -10.73 10.07
C GLN A 165 -0.73 -9.44 10.90
N SER A 166 -0.87 -9.56 12.21
CA SER A 166 -0.72 -8.45 13.14
C SER A 166 0.69 -7.85 13.08
N ALA A 167 1.71 -8.71 13.05
CA ALA A 167 3.11 -8.30 12.96
C ALA A 167 3.42 -7.47 11.71
N LEU A 168 2.86 -7.83 10.56
CA LEU A 168 3.01 -7.04 9.33
C LEU A 168 2.34 -5.68 9.46
N SER A 169 1.14 -5.62 10.02
CA SER A 169 0.42 -4.37 10.25
C SER A 169 1.18 -3.44 11.20
N ASP A 170 1.69 -3.99 12.31
CA ASP A 170 2.47 -3.24 13.30
C ASP A 170 3.78 -2.74 12.71
N LEU A 171 4.48 -3.60 11.94
CA LEU A 171 5.69 -3.23 11.21
C LEU A 171 5.43 -2.04 10.27
N LEU A 172 4.38 -2.09 9.47
CA LEU A 172 4.04 -1.00 8.54
C LEU A 172 3.67 0.30 9.25
N CYS A 173 2.92 0.20 10.34
CA CYS A 173 2.53 1.34 11.17
C CYS A 173 3.76 2.01 11.80
N GLU A 174 4.64 1.22 12.41
CA GLU A 174 5.85 1.71 13.05
C GLU A 174 6.83 2.30 12.03
N MET A 175 7.02 1.65 10.88
CA MET A 175 7.85 2.16 9.80
C MET A 175 7.38 3.52 9.30
N ARG A 176 6.08 3.68 9.08
CA ARG A 176 5.50 4.96 8.68
C ARG A 176 5.75 6.04 9.74
N THR A 177 5.56 5.71 11.01
CA THR A 177 5.80 6.63 12.13
C THR A 177 7.26 7.06 12.16
N ARG A 178 8.20 6.13 11.97
CA ARG A 178 9.64 6.41 11.95
C ARG A 178 10.07 7.27 10.77
N VAL A 179 9.55 6.98 9.57
CA VAL A 179 9.82 7.79 8.37
C VAL A 179 9.28 9.22 8.57
N ALA A 180 8.06 9.37 9.10
CA ALA A 180 7.47 10.68 9.40
C ALA A 180 8.27 11.45 10.46
N ALA A 181 8.69 10.80 11.54
CA ALA A 181 9.50 11.41 12.58
C ALA A 181 10.88 11.84 12.05
N THR A 182 11.49 11.03 11.19
CA THR A 182 12.78 11.39 10.55
C THR A 182 12.63 12.60 9.63
N ALA A 183 11.57 12.63 8.82
CA ALA A 183 11.30 13.78 7.96
C ALA A 183 11.08 15.06 8.79
N ALA A 184 10.24 15.02 9.82
CA ALA A 184 9.98 16.15 10.71
C ALA A 184 11.24 16.60 11.45
N ARG A 185 12.11 15.68 11.87
CA ARG A 185 13.40 15.99 12.50
C ARG A 185 14.34 16.73 11.55
N MET A 186 14.46 16.24 10.32
CA MET A 186 15.30 16.88 9.32
C MET A 186 14.82 18.29 8.97
N GLU A 187 13.51 18.50 8.92
CA GLU A 187 12.93 19.83 8.74
C GLU A 187 13.23 20.74 9.93
N ALA A 188 13.03 20.27 11.16
CA ALA A 188 13.32 21.05 12.37
C ALA A 188 14.81 21.44 12.45
N LEU A 189 15.74 20.53 12.13
CA LEU A 189 17.16 20.80 12.08
C LEU A 189 17.54 21.78 10.95
N SER A 190 16.91 21.65 9.80
CA SER A 190 17.09 22.60 8.68
C SER A 190 16.60 24.00 9.05
N LYS A 191 15.47 24.11 9.78
CA LYS A 191 14.94 25.37 10.28
C LYS A 191 15.90 25.99 11.32
N ALA A 192 16.43 25.20 12.24
CA ALA A 192 17.44 25.65 13.20
C ALA A 192 18.70 26.19 12.50
N ALA A 193 19.17 25.49 11.48
CA ALA A 193 20.31 25.94 10.67
C ALA A 193 20.01 27.27 9.92
N ALA A 194 18.83 27.41 9.34
CA ALA A 194 18.37 28.62 8.68
C ALA A 194 18.26 29.81 9.65
N ASN A 195 17.94 29.56 10.92
CA ASN A 195 17.89 30.55 11.99
C ASN A 195 19.29 30.90 12.58
N GLY A 196 20.37 30.42 11.96
CA GLY A 196 21.75 30.70 12.35
C GLY A 196 22.31 29.76 13.45
N THR A 197 21.60 28.72 13.83
CA THR A 197 22.12 27.70 14.73
C THR A 197 22.81 26.63 13.90
N ALA A 198 24.13 26.68 13.79
CA ALA A 198 24.90 25.62 13.13
C ALA A 198 24.69 24.31 13.88
N VAL A 199 24.27 23.26 13.16
CA VAL A 199 24.00 21.96 13.74
C VAL A 199 24.58 20.85 12.86
N GLU A 200 25.20 19.85 13.49
CA GLU A 200 25.65 18.63 12.87
C GLU A 200 24.83 17.48 13.43
N TRP A 201 24.14 16.75 12.55
CA TRP A 201 23.34 15.60 12.92
C TRP A 201 24.07 14.29 12.71
N ASN A 202 24.16 13.45 13.74
CA ASN A 202 24.61 12.06 13.64
C ASN A 202 23.45 11.11 13.87
N ALA A 203 22.94 10.53 12.79
CA ALA A 203 21.79 9.62 12.82
C ALA A 203 22.05 8.33 13.61
N MET A 204 23.28 7.81 13.57
CA MET A 204 23.66 6.55 14.25
C MET A 204 23.70 6.70 15.78
N GLU A 205 24.09 7.89 16.27
CA GLU A 205 24.18 8.18 17.70
C GLU A 205 22.91 8.87 18.23
N ALA A 206 21.98 9.27 17.36
CA ALA A 206 20.85 10.15 17.68
C ALA A 206 21.27 11.44 18.39
N ILE A 207 22.42 11.98 17.99
CA ILE A 207 23.03 13.17 18.61
C ILE A 207 23.11 14.31 17.61
N VAL A 208 22.68 15.50 18.07
CA VAL A 208 22.95 16.78 17.41
C VAL A 208 24.11 17.45 18.11
N ARG A 209 25.10 17.92 17.34
CA ARG A 209 26.21 18.73 17.83
C ARG A 209 26.04 20.16 17.35
N ALA A 210 26.12 21.12 18.27
CA ALA A 210 26.05 22.54 17.97
C ALA A 210 27.28 23.26 18.52
N PRO A 211 28.03 24.05 17.72
CA PRO A 211 29.11 24.85 18.23
C PRO A 211 28.54 26.01 19.09
N LEU A 212 29.08 26.16 20.30
CA LEU A 212 28.74 27.24 21.21
C LEU A 212 29.78 28.38 21.17
N SER A 213 31.03 28.00 20.86
CA SER A 213 32.18 28.92 20.74
C SER A 213 33.19 28.31 19.74
N PRO A 214 34.27 29.01 19.37
CA PRO A 214 35.28 28.44 18.46
C PRO A 214 35.90 27.11 18.91
N VAL A 215 35.87 26.83 20.21
CA VAL A 215 36.44 25.61 20.79
C VAL A 215 35.42 24.76 21.57
N GLY A 216 34.21 25.28 21.77
CA GLY A 216 33.18 24.64 22.58
C GLY A 216 32.04 24.07 21.76
N THR A 217 31.67 22.80 22.03
CA THR A 217 30.60 22.10 21.35
C THR A 217 29.59 21.56 22.36
N LEU A 218 28.30 21.75 22.08
CA LEU A 218 27.17 21.16 22.78
C LEU A 218 26.78 19.87 22.06
N ALA A 219 26.62 18.78 22.83
CA ALA A 219 26.03 17.54 22.36
C ALA A 219 24.64 17.36 22.96
N MET A 220 23.68 17.13 22.13
CA MET A 220 22.27 16.96 22.49
C MET A 220 21.77 15.62 21.98
N GLU A 221 21.14 14.83 22.84
CA GLU A 221 20.40 13.65 22.45
C GLU A 221 19.03 14.08 21.92
N VAL A 222 18.70 13.57 20.73
CA VAL A 222 17.43 13.82 20.07
C VAL A 222 16.65 12.52 20.05
N PRO A 223 15.60 12.37 20.88
CA PRO A 223 14.78 11.17 20.88
C PRO A 223 14.23 10.86 19.49
N PHE A 224 14.00 9.58 19.22
CA PHE A 224 13.53 9.14 17.92
C PHE A 224 12.22 9.81 17.53
N GLU A 225 11.32 10.06 18.47
CA GLU A 225 9.99 10.66 18.24
C GLU A 225 10.01 12.18 18.10
N TRP A 226 11.15 12.84 18.42
CA TRP A 226 11.24 14.30 18.31
C TRP A 226 11.22 14.76 16.82
N PRO A 227 10.56 15.87 16.51
CA PRO A 227 9.83 16.84 17.36
C PRO A 227 8.37 16.48 17.65
N MET A 228 7.97 15.25 17.31
CA MET A 228 6.60 14.76 17.48
C MET A 228 6.32 14.29 18.92
N ASN A 229 5.05 14.06 19.23
CA ASN A 229 4.60 13.45 20.48
C ASN A 229 5.09 14.13 21.78
N GLY A 230 5.51 15.40 21.70
CA GLY A 230 6.02 16.12 22.88
C GLY A 230 7.39 15.64 23.36
N ALA A 231 8.11 14.85 22.56
CA ALA A 231 9.48 14.48 22.82
C ALA A 231 10.38 15.71 22.90
N ARG A 232 11.40 15.68 23.78
CA ARG A 232 12.27 16.82 24.08
C ARG A 232 13.73 16.47 23.82
N VAL A 233 14.46 17.46 23.31
CA VAL A 233 15.92 17.41 23.12
C VAL A 233 16.59 17.51 24.47
N ARG A 234 17.55 16.64 24.78
CA ARG A 234 18.28 16.63 26.06
C ARG A 234 19.73 17.00 25.84
N VAL A 235 20.26 17.86 26.69
CA VAL A 235 21.70 18.12 26.73
C VAL A 235 22.41 16.96 27.39
N VAL A 236 23.35 16.32 26.64
CA VAL A 236 24.09 15.16 27.14
C VAL A 236 25.57 15.42 27.31
N GLY A 237 26.10 16.51 26.74
CA GLY A 237 27.51 16.84 26.92
C GLY A 237 27.90 18.22 26.45
N LEU A 238 28.94 18.72 27.08
CA LEU A 238 29.64 19.97 26.74
C LEU A 238 31.13 19.66 26.59
N ALA A 239 31.67 19.90 25.41
CA ALA A 239 33.08 19.69 25.13
C ALA A 239 33.79 21.06 24.89
N GLY A 240 35.09 21.13 25.16
CA GLY A 240 35.90 22.33 24.95
C GLY A 240 35.82 23.38 26.05
N PHE A 241 35.16 23.11 27.17
CA PHE A 241 35.06 23.98 28.33
C PHE A 241 35.80 23.38 29.56
N ALA A 242 36.23 24.26 30.49
CA ALA A 242 36.84 23.79 31.74
C ALA A 242 35.83 22.97 32.59
N PRO A 243 36.25 21.88 33.24
CA PRO A 243 35.34 21.01 33.99
C PRO A 243 34.51 21.75 35.07
N ALA A 244 35.07 22.76 35.72
CA ALA A 244 34.37 23.60 36.68
C ALA A 244 33.21 24.38 36.07
N ILE A 245 33.40 24.93 34.90
CA ILE A 245 32.38 25.64 34.15
C ILE A 245 31.26 24.69 33.68
N VAL A 246 31.66 23.49 33.20
CA VAL A 246 30.70 22.47 32.82
C VAL A 246 29.83 22.03 33.98
N ALA A 247 30.43 21.81 35.16
CA ALA A 247 29.72 21.41 36.35
C ALA A 247 28.75 22.51 36.85
N ALA A 248 29.16 23.78 36.78
CA ALA A 248 28.30 24.90 37.12
C ALA A 248 27.14 25.09 36.14
N ALA A 249 27.43 25.00 34.87
CA ALA A 249 26.40 25.13 33.81
C ALA A 249 25.39 23.98 33.85
N ALA A 250 25.83 22.73 34.13
CA ALA A 250 24.96 21.55 34.23
C ALA A 250 23.83 21.70 35.24
N GLY A 251 24.06 22.44 36.35
CA GLY A 251 23.03 22.73 37.35
C GLY A 251 21.92 23.68 36.86
N SER A 252 22.16 24.41 35.76
CA SER A 252 21.22 25.39 35.21
C SER A 252 20.52 24.90 33.93
N VAL A 253 20.93 23.74 33.41
CA VAL A 253 20.29 23.10 32.23
C VAL A 253 19.08 22.30 32.67
N ASP A 254 17.95 22.46 31.97
CA ASP A 254 16.72 21.72 32.30
C ASP A 254 16.89 20.22 32.04
N PRO A 255 16.82 19.37 33.09
CA PRO A 255 16.92 17.92 32.92
C PRO A 255 15.72 17.31 32.18
N ALA A 256 14.57 18.01 32.14
CA ALA A 256 13.41 17.59 31.37
C ALA A 256 13.58 17.77 29.86
N GLY A 257 14.62 18.52 29.45
CA GLY A 257 14.93 18.84 28.07
C GLY A 257 14.13 20.01 27.49
N TYR A 258 14.38 20.29 26.22
CA TYR A 258 13.87 21.46 25.48
C TYR A 258 12.99 21.04 24.32
N GLY A 259 12.03 21.90 23.97
CA GLY A 259 11.12 21.64 22.83
C GLY A 259 11.86 21.70 21.50
N THR A 260 12.83 22.62 21.37
CA THR A 260 13.62 22.83 20.15
C THR A 260 15.12 22.80 20.42
N VAL A 261 15.90 22.61 19.35
CA VAL A 261 17.37 22.67 19.40
C VAL A 261 17.84 24.07 19.73
N GLU A 262 17.19 25.11 19.18
CA GLU A 262 17.52 26.52 19.42
C GLU A 262 17.33 26.88 20.89
N GLU A 263 16.24 26.43 21.52
CA GLU A 263 16.01 26.62 22.96
C GLU A 263 17.12 25.99 23.79
N ALA A 264 17.52 24.75 23.47
CA ALA A 264 18.60 24.05 24.16
C ALA A 264 19.94 24.78 24.02
N VAL A 265 20.27 25.25 22.80
CA VAL A 265 21.50 26.01 22.53
C VAL A 265 21.51 27.36 23.26
N THR A 266 20.39 28.07 23.24
CA THR A 266 20.27 29.39 23.90
C THR A 266 20.39 29.23 25.43
N ALA A 267 19.62 28.33 26.02
CA ALA A 267 19.66 28.07 27.46
C ALA A 267 21.05 27.61 27.92
N THR A 268 21.75 26.80 27.13
CA THR A 268 23.11 26.36 27.46
C THR A 268 24.13 27.52 27.35
N ARG A 269 24.01 28.40 26.37
CA ARG A 269 24.85 29.59 26.26
C ARG A 269 24.67 30.51 27.47
N ASP A 270 23.44 30.75 27.88
CA ASP A 270 23.13 31.55 29.05
C ASP A 270 23.69 30.93 30.35
N ALA A 271 23.55 29.64 30.51
CA ALA A 271 24.13 28.90 31.66
C ALA A 271 25.65 28.96 31.68
N LEU A 272 26.33 28.88 30.54
CA LEU A 272 27.78 29.00 30.43
C LEU A 272 28.24 30.45 30.72
N ALA A 273 27.51 31.46 30.21
CA ALA A 273 27.80 32.85 30.50
C ALA A 273 27.69 33.16 32.00
N ALA A 274 26.65 32.66 32.66
CA ALA A 274 26.48 32.80 34.10
C ALA A 274 27.60 32.07 34.89
N ALA A 275 27.97 30.87 34.47
CA ALA A 275 29.04 30.07 35.11
C ALA A 275 30.44 30.68 34.92
N THR A 276 30.67 31.47 33.85
CA THR A 276 31.94 32.15 33.64
C THR A 276 32.03 33.51 34.34
N ALA A 277 30.88 34.08 34.72
CA ALA A 277 30.81 35.35 35.45
C ALA A 277 30.89 35.20 36.97
N ALA A 278 30.67 33.98 37.48
CA ALA A 278 30.73 33.60 38.87
C ALA A 278 32.14 33.17 39.30
#